data_b7e8f9729b103f3f5264dbae25643150
#
_entry.id   b7e8f9729b103f3f5264dbae25643150
#
_cell.length_a   1.000
_cell.length_b   1.000
_cell.length_c   1.000
_cell.angle_alpha   90.00
_cell.angle_beta   90.00
_cell.angle_gamma   90.00
#
_symmetry.space_group_name_H-M   'P 1'
#
loop_
_entity.id
_entity.type
_entity.pdbx_description
1 polymer ?
#
loop_
_entity_poly.entity_id
_entity_poly.type
_entity_poly.pdbx_seq_one_letter_code
_entity_poly.pdbx_strand_id
1 'polypeptide(L)'
;MQTTSSSRAWYRLWWLAGSLAGCSGGAVDRPDTTTPKDSGVAAVTAPAQRATVLLVGTSLTAGYGLDPSQSWPTLLQGRVDSLGLPFQVVNAGVSGETSAGALRRTDWLFGQGPIRVLVVETGANDGLRGQPVDSLRANLDLILTKAGALRPKPILIVAAMEAPPNLGRRYAEEFRATFPAAAKAHGAVFLPFLLDGVAGNEALNQADGIHPNPRGSRRVLENVWKTLGPILDSLSRERGP
;
A
#
# COMPACT_ATOMS: atom_id res chain seq x y z
N MET A 1 19.60 -14.10 52.21
CA MET A 1 18.44 -13.28 52.63
C MET A 1 17.61 -13.12 51.42
N GLN A 2 16.66 -14.00 51.13
CA GLN A 2 15.20 -13.95 51.46
C GLN A 2 14.64 -12.58 51.05
N THR A 3 13.64 -12.44 50.27
CA THR A 3 12.32 -13.13 50.24
C THR A 3 11.62 -13.01 48.90
N THR A 4 10.97 -14.09 48.54
CA THR A 4 9.87 -14.34 47.64
C THR A 4 8.63 -13.44 47.88
N SER A 5 7.87 -13.13 46.82
CA SER A 5 6.41 -13.11 46.91
C SER A 5 5.75 -13.27 45.56
N SER A 6 5.03 -14.36 45.47
CA SER A 6 4.04 -14.75 44.48
C SER A 6 2.71 -14.06 44.74
N SER A 7 1.91 -13.77 43.72
CA SER A 7 0.46 -13.76 43.89
C SER A 7 -0.26 -14.22 42.61
N ARG A 8 -0.98 -15.31 42.80
CA ARG A 8 -1.84 -16.06 41.86
C ARG A 8 -3.21 -15.44 41.74
N ALA A 9 -3.75 -15.58 40.54
CA ALA A 9 -5.11 -15.99 40.17
C ALA A 9 -6.33 -15.35 40.85
N TRP A 10 -7.28 -14.94 40.02
CA TRP A 10 -8.72 -15.15 40.31
C TRP A 10 -9.48 -15.26 38.99
N TYR A 11 -9.77 -16.53 38.59
CA TYR A 11 -10.89 -16.86 37.70
C TYR A 11 -12.14 -17.01 38.57
N ARG A 12 -13.25 -16.38 38.25
CA ARG A 12 -14.58 -16.72 38.77
C ARG A 12 -15.52 -17.01 37.60
N LEU A 13 -15.86 -18.29 37.49
CA LEU A 13 -17.03 -18.81 36.79
C LEU A 13 -18.33 -18.28 37.47
N TRP A 14 -19.27 -17.87 36.65
CA TRP A 14 -20.67 -17.78 37.05
C TRP A 14 -21.52 -18.64 36.13
N TRP A 15 -21.98 -19.73 36.70
CA TRP A 15 -23.11 -20.51 36.20
C TRP A 15 -24.37 -19.98 36.89
N LEU A 16 -25.43 -19.72 36.14
CA LEU A 16 -26.78 -19.63 36.65
C LEU A 16 -27.71 -20.42 35.72
N ALA A 17 -28.24 -21.48 36.28
CA ALA A 17 -29.34 -22.27 35.76
C ALA A 17 -30.64 -21.54 36.07
N GLY A 18 -31.59 -21.55 35.17
CA GLY A 18 -32.95 -20.99 35.36
C GLY A 18 -33.98 -21.74 34.53
N SER A 19 -34.70 -22.49 35.19
CA SER A 19 -35.88 -23.33 35.17
C SER A 19 -36.87 -23.16 33.99
N LEU A 20 -37.35 -24.34 33.54
CA LEU A 20 -38.51 -24.61 32.73
C LEU A 20 -39.83 -24.27 33.47
N ALA A 21 -40.72 -23.57 32.80
CA ALA A 21 -42.16 -23.59 33.13
C ALA A 21 -42.94 -23.77 31.83
N GLY A 22 -43.63 -24.89 31.73
CA GLY A 22 -44.57 -25.17 30.68
C GLY A 22 -45.92 -24.48 30.94
N CYS A 23 -46.62 -24.14 29.88
CA CYS A 23 -48.06 -23.91 29.87
C CYS A 23 -48.69 -24.40 28.57
N SER A 24 -49.78 -25.08 28.75
CA SER A 24 -50.67 -25.81 27.88
C SER A 24 -51.43 -24.97 26.85
N GLY A 25 -51.68 -25.57 25.70
CA GLY A 25 -52.85 -25.67 24.90
C GLY A 25 -53.79 -24.47 24.65
N GLY A 26 -53.85 -24.07 23.39
CA GLY A 26 -54.93 -23.29 22.84
C GLY A 26 -54.94 -23.46 21.34
N ALA A 27 -55.85 -24.23 20.79
CA ALA A 27 -56.10 -24.31 19.36
C ALA A 27 -56.72 -23.00 18.92
N VAL A 28 -56.10 -22.32 17.94
CA VAL A 28 -56.71 -21.18 17.26
C VAL A 28 -56.61 -21.39 15.75
N ASP A 29 -57.76 -21.14 15.11
CA ASP A 29 -58.09 -21.27 13.70
C ASP A 29 -56.98 -20.73 12.76
N ARG A 30 -56.75 -21.47 11.69
CA ARG A 30 -55.93 -21.02 10.54
C ARG A 30 -56.78 -20.10 9.64
N PRO A 31 -56.35 -18.85 9.46
CA PRO A 31 -56.80 -18.12 8.28
C PRO A 31 -55.93 -18.47 7.10
N ASP A 32 -56.58 -18.50 5.99
CA ASP A 32 -56.22 -18.75 4.62
C ASP A 32 -54.83 -18.22 4.18
N THR A 33 -54.07 -19.12 3.56
CA THR A 33 -52.76 -18.80 2.97
C THR A 33 -52.95 -18.07 1.64
N THR A 34 -53.04 -16.77 1.66
CA THR A 34 -52.72 -15.98 0.45
C THR A 34 -51.20 -15.87 0.32
N THR A 35 -50.68 -16.57 -0.66
CA THR A 35 -49.29 -16.52 -1.11
C THR A 35 -48.88 -15.06 -1.36
N PRO A 36 -47.83 -14.51 -0.70
CA PRO A 36 -47.31 -13.22 -1.07
C PRO A 36 -46.68 -13.35 -2.45
N LYS A 37 -47.18 -12.54 -3.38
CA LYS A 37 -46.58 -12.30 -4.69
C LYS A 37 -45.12 -11.97 -4.51
N ASP A 38 -44.26 -12.76 -5.13
CA ASP A 38 -42.81 -12.61 -5.17
C ASP A 38 -42.46 -11.17 -5.59
N SER A 39 -42.20 -10.33 -4.59
CA SER A 39 -41.61 -9.03 -4.81
C SER A 39 -40.14 -9.28 -5.04
N GLY A 40 -39.74 -9.36 -6.30
CA GLY A 40 -38.35 -9.47 -6.73
C GLY A 40 -37.50 -8.43 -6.02
N VAL A 41 -36.91 -8.82 -4.89
CA VAL A 41 -35.83 -8.04 -4.25
C VAL A 41 -34.68 -8.08 -5.23
N ALA A 42 -34.50 -7.00 -5.98
CA ALA A 42 -33.32 -6.82 -6.81
C ALA A 42 -32.12 -7.08 -5.89
N ALA A 43 -31.34 -8.11 -6.22
CA ALA A 43 -30.12 -8.43 -5.51
C ALA A 43 -29.25 -7.18 -5.55
N VAL A 44 -29.08 -6.53 -4.40
CA VAL A 44 -28.12 -5.45 -4.24
C VAL A 44 -26.77 -6.11 -4.44
N THR A 45 -26.25 -6.04 -5.66
CA THR A 45 -24.89 -6.49 -5.97
C THR A 45 -23.96 -5.70 -5.07
N ALA A 46 -23.27 -6.40 -4.16
CA ALA A 46 -22.23 -5.80 -3.34
C ALA A 46 -21.26 -5.05 -4.26
N PRO A 47 -20.83 -3.83 -3.92
CA PRO A 47 -19.93 -3.07 -4.77
C PRO A 47 -18.70 -3.93 -5.06
N ALA A 48 -18.37 -4.08 -6.35
CA ALA A 48 -17.25 -4.90 -6.80
C ALA A 48 -15.98 -4.46 -6.02
N GLN A 49 -15.35 -5.41 -5.34
CA GLN A 49 -14.18 -5.12 -4.51
C GLN A 49 -13.06 -4.51 -5.38
N ARG A 50 -12.61 -3.31 -5.03
CA ARG A 50 -11.54 -2.61 -5.72
C ARG A 50 -10.23 -3.40 -5.60
N ALA A 51 -9.46 -3.46 -6.67
CA ALA A 51 -8.16 -4.11 -6.64
C ALA A 51 -7.10 -3.20 -6.00
N THR A 52 -6.26 -3.76 -5.16
CA THR A 52 -5.24 -3.00 -4.42
C THR A 52 -4.07 -2.61 -5.30
N VAL A 53 -3.75 -1.32 -5.29
CA VAL A 53 -2.47 -0.74 -5.72
C VAL A 53 -1.71 -0.37 -4.43
N LEU A 54 -0.76 -1.20 -4.04
CA LEU A 54 0.04 -0.97 -2.84
C LEU A 54 1.29 -0.14 -3.18
N LEU A 55 1.48 0.96 -2.46
CA LEU A 55 2.64 1.84 -2.59
C LEU A 55 3.53 1.67 -1.35
N VAL A 56 4.60 0.91 -1.47
CA VAL A 56 5.64 0.80 -0.44
C VAL A 56 6.66 1.90 -0.71
N GLY A 57 6.80 2.83 0.25
CA GLY A 57 7.64 3.98 0.02
C GLY A 57 8.14 4.67 1.27
N THR A 58 8.85 5.77 1.05
CA THR A 58 9.50 6.60 2.07
C THR A 58 8.65 7.82 2.46
N SER A 59 9.30 8.89 2.93
CA SER A 59 8.65 10.19 3.18
C SER A 59 8.01 10.80 1.94
N LEU A 60 8.53 10.51 0.76
CA LEU A 60 7.99 10.98 -0.52
C LEU A 60 6.60 10.38 -0.77
N THR A 61 6.45 9.09 -0.54
CA THR A 61 5.16 8.39 -0.63
C THR A 61 4.24 8.71 0.56
N ALA A 62 4.80 8.84 1.77
CA ALA A 62 4.02 9.24 2.95
C ALA A 62 3.39 10.64 2.82
N GLY A 63 3.98 11.52 1.99
CA GLY A 63 3.54 12.91 1.87
C GLY A 63 4.04 13.78 3.04
N TYR A 64 5.31 13.55 3.47
CA TYR A 64 5.90 14.28 4.59
C TYR A 64 5.74 15.80 4.45
N GLY A 65 5.27 16.44 5.54
CA GLY A 65 5.10 17.90 5.60
C GLY A 65 3.92 18.45 4.79
N LEU A 66 3.12 17.60 4.14
CA LEU A 66 1.92 17.97 3.40
C LEU A 66 0.65 17.67 4.21
N ASP A 67 -0.42 18.40 3.92
CA ASP A 67 -1.76 17.92 4.24
C ASP A 67 -1.98 16.57 3.53
N PRO A 68 -2.60 15.57 4.19
CA PRO A 68 -2.84 14.25 3.59
C PRO A 68 -3.53 14.31 2.22
N SER A 69 -4.42 15.29 1.99
CA SER A 69 -5.10 15.49 0.71
C SER A 69 -4.18 15.93 -0.44
N GLN A 70 -2.99 16.42 -0.11
CA GLN A 70 -2.01 16.95 -1.05
C GLN A 70 -0.90 15.95 -1.40
N SER A 71 -0.85 14.79 -0.72
CA SER A 71 0.11 13.74 -1.04
C SER A 71 -0.15 13.15 -2.42
N TRP A 72 0.90 12.82 -3.16
CA TRP A 72 0.73 12.23 -4.49
C TRP A 72 -0.06 10.92 -4.51
N PRO A 73 -0.02 10.04 -3.47
CA PRO A 73 -0.89 8.87 -3.42
C PRO A 73 -2.37 9.23 -3.30
N THR A 74 -2.73 10.24 -2.51
CA THR A 74 -4.12 10.71 -2.40
C THR A 74 -4.59 11.34 -3.71
N LEU A 75 -3.73 12.15 -4.34
CA LEU A 75 -4.00 12.72 -5.66
C LEU A 75 -4.14 11.62 -6.74
N LEU A 76 -3.36 10.54 -6.64
CA LEU A 76 -3.47 9.36 -7.50
C LEU A 76 -4.83 8.68 -7.31
N GLN A 77 -5.27 8.46 -6.06
CA GLN A 77 -6.60 7.91 -5.80
C GLN A 77 -7.69 8.78 -6.41
N GLY A 78 -7.62 10.09 -6.23
CA GLY A 78 -8.58 11.03 -6.85
C GLY A 78 -8.62 10.90 -8.38
N ARG A 79 -7.48 10.71 -9.04
CA ARG A 79 -7.42 10.49 -10.49
C ARG A 79 -8.01 9.12 -10.88
N VAL A 80 -7.70 8.07 -10.15
CA VAL A 80 -8.27 6.73 -10.33
C VAL A 80 -9.81 6.78 -10.22
N ASP A 81 -10.33 7.48 -9.22
CA ASP A 81 -11.76 7.65 -8.99
C ASP A 81 -12.43 8.46 -10.12
N SER A 82 -11.80 9.55 -10.55
CA SER A 82 -12.34 10.42 -11.62
C SER A 82 -12.44 9.71 -12.97
N LEU A 83 -11.62 8.69 -13.19
CA LEU A 83 -11.62 7.84 -14.38
C LEU A 83 -12.48 6.58 -14.23
N GLY A 84 -13.15 6.40 -13.07
CA GLY A 84 -13.97 5.21 -12.80
C GLY A 84 -13.17 3.90 -12.75
N LEU A 85 -11.86 3.96 -12.52
CA LEU A 85 -11.01 2.77 -12.48
C LEU A 85 -11.23 1.98 -11.17
N PRO A 86 -11.38 0.65 -11.21
CA PRO A 86 -11.77 -0.17 -10.05
C PRO A 86 -10.57 -0.50 -9.14
N PHE A 87 -9.78 0.50 -8.75
CA PHE A 87 -8.60 0.32 -7.91
C PHE A 87 -8.67 1.13 -6.63
N GLN A 88 -8.10 0.56 -5.56
CA GLN A 88 -7.84 1.19 -4.27
C GLN A 88 -6.35 1.42 -4.12
N VAL A 89 -5.93 2.67 -4.00
CA VAL A 89 -4.54 3.04 -3.69
C VAL A 89 -4.31 2.94 -2.19
N VAL A 90 -3.34 2.13 -1.78
CA VAL A 90 -2.93 1.97 -0.39
C VAL A 90 -1.56 2.61 -0.21
N ASN A 91 -1.53 3.72 0.50
CA ASN A 91 -0.29 4.41 0.85
C ASN A 91 0.37 3.73 2.05
N ALA A 92 1.48 3.04 1.81
CA ALA A 92 2.31 2.43 2.83
C ALA A 92 3.69 3.11 2.92
N GLY A 93 3.74 4.44 2.70
CA GLY A 93 4.95 5.25 2.89
C GLY A 93 5.30 5.43 4.37
N VAL A 94 6.59 5.36 4.71
CA VAL A 94 7.11 5.61 6.06
C VAL A 94 8.27 6.58 5.99
N SER A 95 8.11 7.75 6.62
CA SER A 95 9.14 8.79 6.62
C SER A 95 10.42 8.33 7.29
N GLY A 96 11.56 8.61 6.65
CA GLY A 96 12.89 8.23 7.15
C GLY A 96 13.26 6.75 6.94
N GLU A 97 12.39 5.95 6.32
CA GLU A 97 12.63 4.52 6.13
C GLU A 97 13.69 4.24 5.07
N THR A 98 14.64 3.35 5.39
CA THR A 98 15.61 2.79 4.45
C THR A 98 15.07 1.54 3.77
N SER A 99 15.78 1.04 2.76
CA SER A 99 15.45 -0.23 2.11
C SER A 99 15.37 -1.41 3.08
N ALA A 100 16.24 -1.43 4.10
CA ALA A 100 16.20 -2.43 5.17
C ALA A 100 14.93 -2.29 6.05
N GLY A 101 14.45 -1.06 6.27
CA GLY A 101 13.18 -0.79 6.95
C GLY A 101 12.00 -1.32 6.15
N ALA A 102 11.93 -0.99 4.87
CA ALA A 102 10.92 -1.47 3.95
C ALA A 102 10.88 -3.02 3.92
N LEU A 103 12.04 -3.67 3.80
CA LEU A 103 12.13 -5.14 3.81
C LEU A 103 11.55 -5.76 5.08
N ARG A 104 11.82 -5.20 6.27
CA ARG A 104 11.32 -5.75 7.54
C ARG A 104 9.81 -5.81 7.64
N ARG A 105 9.07 -4.93 6.96
CA ARG A 105 7.61 -4.88 7.02
C ARG A 105 6.89 -5.51 5.83
N THR A 106 7.64 -6.02 4.83
CA THR A 106 7.02 -6.60 3.62
C THR A 106 6.09 -7.75 3.93
N ASP A 107 6.46 -8.66 4.83
CA ASP A 107 5.63 -9.84 5.14
C ASP A 107 4.28 -9.42 5.74
N TRP A 108 4.29 -8.43 6.64
CA TRP A 108 3.06 -7.86 7.17
C TRP A 108 2.22 -7.16 6.10
N LEU A 109 2.84 -6.31 5.29
CA LEU A 109 2.15 -5.58 4.22
C LEU A 109 1.52 -6.53 3.20
N PHE A 110 2.25 -7.56 2.80
CA PHE A 110 1.80 -8.53 1.79
C PHE A 110 0.74 -9.49 2.35
N GLY A 111 0.64 -9.64 3.66
CA GLY A 111 -0.40 -10.40 4.35
C GLY A 111 -1.74 -9.67 4.50
N GLN A 112 -1.85 -8.38 4.16
CA GLN A 112 -3.08 -7.60 4.33
C GLN A 112 -4.17 -7.89 3.29
N GLY A 113 -3.86 -8.66 2.26
CA GLY A 113 -4.81 -9.04 1.21
C GLY A 113 -4.17 -9.09 -0.18
N PRO A 114 -4.95 -9.43 -1.21
CA PRO A 114 -4.42 -9.57 -2.55
C PRO A 114 -4.01 -8.20 -3.12
N ILE A 115 -2.79 -8.15 -3.66
CA ILE A 115 -2.21 -6.96 -4.29
C ILE A 115 -2.26 -7.16 -5.82
N ARG A 116 -2.85 -6.22 -6.54
CA ARG A 116 -2.87 -6.25 -8.01
C ARG A 116 -1.67 -5.56 -8.64
N VAL A 117 -1.24 -4.45 -8.04
CA VAL A 117 -0.05 -3.70 -8.45
C VAL A 117 0.73 -3.32 -7.20
N LEU A 118 2.03 -3.56 -7.21
CA LEU A 118 2.96 -3.13 -6.16
C LEU A 118 3.93 -2.11 -6.75
N VAL A 119 3.97 -0.91 -6.18
CA VAL A 119 4.99 0.10 -6.45
C VAL A 119 5.96 0.11 -5.28
N VAL A 120 7.25 -0.08 -5.56
CA VAL A 120 8.34 0.00 -4.58
C VAL A 120 9.15 1.27 -4.84
N GLU A 121 9.00 2.24 -3.94
CA GLU A 121 9.78 3.49 -3.84
C GLU A 121 10.64 3.38 -2.58
N THR A 122 11.90 3.05 -2.69
CA THR A 122 12.83 2.92 -1.56
C THR A 122 14.25 3.33 -1.94
N GLY A 123 15.12 3.45 -0.97
CA GLY A 123 16.52 3.75 -1.18
C GLY A 123 16.90 5.23 -1.02
N ALA A 124 15.94 6.17 -1.06
CA ALA A 124 16.23 7.59 -0.86
C ALA A 124 17.01 7.84 0.44
N ASN A 125 16.55 7.23 1.54
CA ASN A 125 17.20 7.36 2.85
C ASN A 125 18.51 6.56 2.97
N ASP A 126 18.68 5.50 2.20
CA ASP A 126 19.97 4.81 2.06
C ASP A 126 21.00 5.76 1.42
N GLY A 127 20.62 6.42 0.32
CA GLY A 127 21.44 7.42 -0.34
C GLY A 127 21.75 8.62 0.56
N LEU A 128 20.75 9.22 1.21
CA LEU A 128 20.94 10.35 2.11
C LEU A 128 21.90 10.04 3.28
N ARG A 129 21.96 8.77 3.72
CA ARG A 129 22.85 8.31 4.81
C ARG A 129 24.14 7.67 4.32
N GLY A 130 24.41 7.67 3.02
CA GLY A 130 25.59 7.03 2.44
C GLY A 130 25.72 5.55 2.75
N GLN A 131 24.56 4.84 2.84
CA GLN A 131 24.56 3.39 3.10
C GLN A 131 25.21 2.64 1.92
N PRO A 132 25.85 1.48 2.15
CA PRO A 132 26.43 0.68 1.07
C PRO A 132 25.38 0.36 -0.01
N VAL A 133 25.68 0.63 -1.27
CA VAL A 133 24.78 0.35 -2.40
C VAL A 133 24.44 -1.14 -2.50
N ASP A 134 25.37 -2.02 -2.13
CA ASP A 134 25.11 -3.47 -2.10
C ASP A 134 24.01 -3.85 -1.09
N SER A 135 23.90 -3.14 0.03
CA SER A 135 22.81 -3.35 0.99
C SER A 135 21.46 -2.95 0.38
N LEU A 136 21.39 -1.81 -0.30
CA LEU A 136 20.18 -1.39 -1.02
C LEU A 136 19.79 -2.42 -2.08
N ARG A 137 20.77 -2.90 -2.87
CA ARG A 137 20.57 -3.90 -3.92
C ARG A 137 20.00 -5.19 -3.35
N ALA A 138 20.61 -5.71 -2.28
CA ALA A 138 20.15 -6.94 -1.62
C ALA A 138 18.75 -6.81 -1.02
N ASN A 139 18.45 -5.69 -0.37
CA ASN A 139 17.13 -5.45 0.23
C ASN A 139 16.04 -5.33 -0.83
N LEU A 140 16.31 -4.61 -1.93
CA LEU A 140 15.37 -4.45 -3.03
C LEU A 140 15.12 -5.79 -3.73
N ASP A 141 16.16 -6.58 -3.96
CA ASP A 141 16.06 -7.94 -4.51
C ASP A 141 15.16 -8.83 -3.64
N LEU A 142 15.35 -8.84 -2.33
CA LEU A 142 14.52 -9.61 -1.40
C LEU A 142 13.07 -9.14 -1.36
N ILE A 143 12.81 -7.83 -1.40
CA ILE A 143 11.44 -7.28 -1.47
C ILE A 143 10.74 -7.78 -2.73
N LEU A 144 11.40 -7.68 -3.88
CA LEU A 144 10.83 -8.07 -5.17
C LEU A 144 10.67 -9.59 -5.28
N THR A 145 11.59 -10.37 -4.73
CA THR A 145 11.48 -11.84 -4.63
C THR A 145 10.24 -12.25 -3.83
N LYS A 146 10.05 -11.67 -2.64
CA LYS A 146 8.86 -11.91 -1.80
C LYS A 146 7.57 -11.53 -2.53
N ALA A 147 7.55 -10.36 -3.17
CA ALA A 147 6.40 -9.89 -3.93
C ALA A 147 6.09 -10.79 -5.14
N GLY A 148 7.10 -11.26 -5.84
CA GLY A 148 6.96 -12.18 -6.97
C GLY A 148 6.44 -13.57 -6.60
N ALA A 149 6.57 -13.95 -5.31
CA ALA A 149 6.04 -15.21 -4.77
C ALA A 149 4.55 -15.14 -4.40
N LEU A 150 3.94 -13.96 -4.34
CA LEU A 150 2.53 -13.78 -4.01
C LEU A 150 1.61 -14.44 -5.04
N ARG A 151 0.42 -14.85 -4.58
CA ARG A 151 -0.63 -15.42 -5.43
C ARG A 151 -1.98 -14.74 -5.14
N PRO A 152 -2.61 -14.12 -6.15
CA PRO A 152 -2.09 -13.92 -7.52
C PRO A 152 -0.83 -13.04 -7.51
N LYS A 153 0.06 -13.25 -8.51
CA LYS A 153 1.28 -12.45 -8.65
C LYS A 153 0.92 -11.01 -9.06
N PRO A 154 1.35 -9.99 -8.31
CA PRO A 154 1.11 -8.60 -8.68
C PRO A 154 1.98 -8.17 -9.88
N ILE A 155 1.56 -7.11 -10.57
CA ILE A 155 2.46 -6.33 -11.41
C ILE A 155 3.39 -5.57 -10.47
N LEU A 156 4.71 -5.77 -10.67
CA LEU A 156 5.75 -5.11 -9.89
C LEU A 156 6.22 -3.85 -10.62
N ILE A 157 6.36 -2.75 -9.88
CA ILE A 157 6.91 -1.49 -10.39
C ILE A 157 8.01 -1.05 -9.43
N VAL A 158 9.18 -0.75 -9.97
CA VAL A 158 10.34 -0.22 -9.22
C VAL A 158 10.55 1.23 -9.60
N ALA A 159 10.39 2.15 -8.65
CA ALA A 159 10.64 3.56 -8.83
C ALA A 159 12.12 3.87 -8.62
N ALA A 160 12.73 4.54 -9.60
CA ALA A 160 14.11 4.97 -9.50
C ALA A 160 14.26 6.14 -8.53
N MET A 161 15.37 6.11 -7.79
CA MET A 161 15.81 7.19 -6.91
C MET A 161 17.22 7.63 -7.29
N GLU A 162 17.58 8.83 -6.85
CA GLU A 162 18.92 9.38 -7.05
C GLU A 162 19.58 9.62 -5.69
N ALA A 163 20.90 9.40 -5.65
CA ALA A 163 21.70 9.71 -4.46
C ALA A 163 22.15 11.18 -4.48
N PRO A 164 22.40 11.79 -3.31
CA PRO A 164 22.98 13.11 -3.21
C PRO A 164 24.33 13.18 -3.95
N PRO A 165 24.63 14.29 -4.66
CA PRO A 165 25.85 14.39 -5.46
C PRO A 165 27.15 14.44 -4.63
N ASN A 166 27.06 14.79 -3.36
CA ASN A 166 28.21 14.90 -2.45
C ASN A 166 28.82 13.55 -2.03
N LEU A 167 28.19 12.42 -2.38
CA LEU A 167 28.72 11.06 -2.10
C LEU A 167 29.72 10.57 -3.16
N GLY A 168 29.99 11.39 -4.16
CA GLY A 168 30.92 11.10 -5.24
C GLY A 168 30.26 10.35 -6.41
N ARG A 169 30.90 10.52 -7.59
CA ARG A 169 30.37 10.04 -8.85
C ARG A 169 30.14 8.52 -8.86
N ARG A 170 31.11 7.75 -8.39
CA ARG A 170 31.04 6.29 -8.38
C ARG A 170 29.81 5.80 -7.58
N TYR A 171 29.61 6.34 -6.37
CA TYR A 171 28.47 5.99 -5.55
C TYR A 171 27.15 6.33 -6.25
N ALA A 172 27.03 7.53 -6.80
CA ALA A 172 25.81 7.96 -7.49
C ALA A 172 25.49 7.10 -8.72
N GLU A 173 26.52 6.69 -9.50
CA GLU A 173 26.36 5.81 -10.65
C GLU A 173 25.91 4.41 -10.24
N GLU A 174 26.54 3.80 -9.25
CA GLU A 174 26.20 2.48 -8.72
C GLU A 174 24.79 2.49 -8.10
N PHE A 175 24.45 3.54 -7.34
CA PHE A 175 23.12 3.72 -6.75
C PHE A 175 22.03 3.81 -7.82
N ARG A 176 22.22 4.67 -8.81
CA ARG A 176 21.26 4.83 -9.92
C ARG A 176 21.08 3.54 -10.71
N ALA A 177 22.16 2.79 -10.98
CA ALA A 177 22.11 1.54 -11.72
C ALA A 177 21.35 0.43 -11.01
N THR A 178 21.16 0.51 -9.70
CA THR A 178 20.49 -0.52 -8.89
C THR A 178 19.03 -0.73 -9.32
N PHE A 179 18.29 0.34 -9.56
CA PHE A 179 16.85 0.28 -9.82
C PHE A 179 16.48 -0.37 -11.15
N PRO A 180 17.05 0.04 -12.31
CA PRO A 180 16.78 -0.62 -13.58
C PRO A 180 17.30 -2.05 -13.59
N ALA A 181 18.42 -2.36 -12.91
CA ALA A 181 18.92 -3.72 -12.79
C ALA A 181 17.95 -4.63 -12.01
N ALA A 182 17.43 -4.16 -10.87
CA ALA A 182 16.44 -4.88 -10.08
C ALA A 182 15.12 -5.06 -10.87
N ALA A 183 14.64 -4.02 -11.54
CA ALA A 183 13.45 -4.12 -12.38
C ALA A 183 13.61 -5.21 -13.45
N LYS A 184 14.73 -5.21 -14.15
CA LYS A 184 15.04 -6.21 -15.18
C LYS A 184 15.12 -7.63 -14.61
N ALA A 185 15.80 -7.81 -13.47
CA ALA A 185 16.00 -9.14 -12.86
C ALA A 185 14.68 -9.78 -12.42
N HIS A 186 13.71 -8.99 -11.97
CA HIS A 186 12.42 -9.47 -11.48
C HIS A 186 11.25 -9.36 -12.46
N GLY A 187 11.51 -8.91 -13.70
CA GLY A 187 10.45 -8.65 -14.68
C GLY A 187 9.47 -7.56 -14.23
N ALA A 188 9.98 -6.62 -13.44
CA ALA A 188 9.20 -5.49 -12.97
C ALA A 188 9.23 -4.34 -14.00
N VAL A 189 8.20 -3.52 -13.99
CA VAL A 189 8.16 -2.29 -14.76
C VAL A 189 9.08 -1.26 -14.09
N PHE A 190 9.93 -0.62 -14.87
CA PHE A 190 10.78 0.46 -14.39
C PHE A 190 10.03 1.78 -14.46
N LEU A 191 9.87 2.45 -13.32
CA LEU A 191 9.39 3.81 -13.20
C LEU A 191 10.62 4.73 -13.12
N PRO A 192 10.82 5.62 -14.07
CA PRO A 192 11.93 6.58 -14.04
C PRO A 192 11.93 7.43 -12.78
N PHE A 193 12.98 8.26 -12.61
CA PHE A 193 13.18 9.03 -11.38
C PHE A 193 11.89 9.72 -10.90
N LEU A 194 11.44 9.35 -9.71
CA LEU A 194 10.18 9.80 -9.12
C LEU A 194 10.08 11.34 -9.07
N LEU A 195 11.19 12.00 -8.72
CA LEU A 195 11.28 13.45 -8.55
C LEU A 195 11.75 14.18 -9.81
N ASP A 196 11.59 13.60 -11.00
CA ASP A 196 11.97 14.27 -12.25
C ASP A 196 11.27 15.62 -12.40
N GLY A 197 12.08 16.69 -12.58
CA GLY A 197 11.62 18.06 -12.64
C GLY A 197 11.16 18.67 -11.31
N VAL A 198 11.33 17.94 -10.19
CA VAL A 198 11.03 18.40 -8.83
C VAL A 198 12.30 18.55 -8.01
N ALA A 199 13.17 17.54 -8.00
CA ALA A 199 14.42 17.59 -7.25
C ALA A 199 15.26 18.83 -7.62
N GLY A 200 15.73 19.56 -6.59
CA GLY A 200 16.52 20.77 -6.77
C GLY A 200 15.75 22.01 -7.27
N ASN A 201 14.43 21.93 -7.45
CA ASN A 201 13.62 23.08 -7.83
C ASN A 201 12.92 23.66 -6.57
N GLU A 202 13.41 24.79 -6.07
CA GLU A 202 12.89 25.46 -4.88
C GLU A 202 11.38 25.77 -4.97
N ALA A 203 10.86 26.10 -6.17
CA ALA A 203 9.44 26.37 -6.34
C ALA A 203 8.53 25.14 -6.20
N LEU A 204 9.11 23.93 -6.21
CA LEU A 204 8.41 22.65 -6.12
C LEU A 204 8.75 21.84 -4.87
N ASN A 205 9.70 22.32 -4.06
CA ASN A 205 10.10 21.70 -2.81
C ASN A 205 9.69 22.53 -1.60
N GLN A 206 9.62 21.88 -0.45
CA GLN A 206 9.49 22.51 0.86
C GLN A 206 10.81 23.23 1.20
N ALA A 207 10.82 23.97 2.31
CA ALA A 207 12.00 24.72 2.75
C ALA A 207 13.24 23.85 3.04
N ASP A 208 13.05 22.53 3.21
CA ASP A 208 14.16 21.58 3.39
C ASP A 208 14.90 21.23 2.08
N GLY A 209 14.34 21.63 0.93
CA GLY A 209 14.93 21.37 -0.40
C GLY A 209 14.87 19.91 -0.86
N ILE A 210 14.24 19.02 -0.09
CA ILE A 210 14.20 17.56 -0.32
C ILE A 210 12.77 17.10 -0.65
N HIS A 211 11.80 17.52 0.16
CA HIS A 211 10.43 17.04 0.04
C HIS A 211 9.60 17.94 -0.86
N PRO A 212 8.80 17.36 -1.77
CA PRO A 212 7.90 18.14 -2.62
C PRO A 212 6.92 18.97 -1.79
N ASN A 213 6.67 20.21 -2.21
CA ASN A 213 5.53 20.99 -1.73
C ASN A 213 4.24 20.57 -2.48
N PRO A 214 3.05 21.16 -2.24
CA PRO A 214 1.81 20.75 -2.92
C PRO A 214 1.87 20.80 -4.46
N ARG A 215 2.67 21.73 -5.02
CA ARG A 215 2.88 21.82 -6.48
C ARG A 215 3.81 20.70 -6.95
N GLY A 216 4.89 20.44 -6.22
CA GLY A 216 5.81 19.33 -6.48
C GLY A 216 5.11 17.97 -6.38
N SER A 217 4.25 17.78 -5.37
CA SER A 217 3.45 16.55 -5.21
C SER A 217 2.57 16.26 -6.44
N ARG A 218 1.94 17.29 -7.01
CA ARG A 218 1.21 17.16 -8.29
C ARG A 218 2.12 16.74 -9.43
N ARG A 219 3.34 17.30 -9.50
CA ARG A 219 4.32 16.89 -10.51
C ARG A 219 4.76 15.44 -10.34
N VAL A 220 4.96 14.99 -9.09
CA VAL A 220 5.26 13.57 -8.79
C VAL A 220 4.12 12.68 -9.28
N LEU A 221 2.86 13.04 -9.03
CA LEU A 221 1.72 12.31 -9.59
C LEU A 221 1.83 12.16 -11.12
N GLU A 222 2.17 13.23 -11.85
CA GLU A 222 2.31 13.16 -13.32
C GLU A 222 3.44 12.21 -13.73
N ASN A 223 4.56 12.22 -13.00
CA ASN A 223 5.67 11.30 -13.27
C ASN A 223 5.26 9.83 -13.05
N VAL A 224 4.57 9.55 -11.94
CA VAL A 224 4.04 8.19 -11.64
C VAL A 224 2.99 7.78 -12.66
N TRP A 225 2.07 8.69 -13.02
CA TRP A 225 0.96 8.39 -13.91
C TRP A 225 1.39 7.96 -15.31
N LYS A 226 2.49 8.49 -15.83
CA LYS A 226 3.06 8.08 -17.13
C LYS A 226 3.32 6.57 -17.21
N THR A 227 3.72 5.97 -16.09
CA THR A 227 3.99 4.52 -16.02
C THR A 227 2.77 3.74 -15.51
N LEU A 228 2.14 4.21 -14.45
CA LEU A 228 1.08 3.47 -13.77
C LEU A 228 -0.27 3.55 -14.51
N GLY A 229 -0.61 4.71 -15.08
CA GLY A 229 -1.88 4.94 -15.76
C GLY A 229 -2.22 3.91 -16.85
N PRO A 230 -1.32 3.68 -17.83
CA PRO A 230 -1.53 2.66 -18.87
C PRO A 230 -1.70 1.25 -18.31
N ILE A 231 -1.03 0.92 -17.19
CA ILE A 231 -1.15 -0.39 -16.52
C ILE A 231 -2.55 -0.54 -15.92
N LEU A 232 -3.01 0.46 -15.18
CA LEU A 232 -4.35 0.43 -14.56
C LEU A 232 -5.45 0.37 -15.61
N ASP A 233 -5.30 1.11 -16.69
CA ASP A 233 -6.24 1.11 -17.80
C ASP A 233 -6.31 -0.28 -18.48
N SER A 234 -5.17 -0.91 -18.76
CA SER A 234 -5.13 -2.28 -19.29
C SER A 234 -5.79 -3.29 -18.36
N LEU A 235 -5.46 -3.24 -17.06
CA LEU A 235 -6.02 -4.13 -16.05
C LEU A 235 -7.52 -3.94 -15.82
N SER A 236 -8.04 -2.72 -16.01
CA SER A 236 -9.48 -2.46 -15.91
C SER A 236 -10.24 -3.11 -17.04
N ARG A 237 -9.69 -3.09 -18.26
CA ARG A 237 -10.29 -3.77 -19.43
C ARG A 237 -10.31 -5.29 -19.32
N GLU A 238 -9.30 -5.89 -18.67
CA GLU A 238 -9.25 -7.35 -18.44
C GLU A 238 -10.36 -7.85 -17.50
N ARG A 239 -10.93 -6.97 -16.66
CA ARG A 239 -11.96 -7.34 -15.70
C ARG A 239 -13.37 -7.45 -16.32
N GLY A 240 -13.57 -6.91 -17.55
CA GLY A 240 -14.85 -6.90 -18.24
C GLY A 240 -15.96 -6.16 -17.46
N PRO A 241 -17.06 -5.83 -18.09
CA PRO A 241 -18.23 -5.35 -17.37
C PRO A 241 -18.85 -6.45 -16.50
#